data_0eea285ab7e00e959934f8286faba999
#
_entry.id   0eea285ab7e00e959934f8286faba999
#
_cell.length_a   1.000
_cell.length_b   1.000
_cell.length_c   1.000
_cell.angle_alpha   90.00
_cell.angle_beta   90.00
_cell.angle_gamma   90.00
#
_symmetry.space_group_name_H-M   'P 1'
#
loop_
_entity.id
_entity.type
_entity.pdbx_description
1 polymer ?
#
loop_
_entity_poly.entity_id
_entity_poly.type
_entity_poly.pdbx_seq_one_letter_code
_entity_poly.pdbx_strand_id
1 'polypeptide(L)'
;MSQISARITEDMKTAMRAKDTVALNVVRALKSAIKYAAIEKHGADGDLDDAEALVVVRREIKKRQDSISQYEGAGRTDLADNEKAEVAVLEKYLPAAMSEADLIKLVEDAIAETGAASKKDMGKVMKLVQERSEGRADNKAISTEVSKRLS
;
A
#
# COMPACT_ATOMS: atom_id res chain seq x y z
N MET A 1 -4.68 -9.93 -15.49
CA MET A 1 -4.53 -10.19 -14.05
C MET A 1 -3.15 -9.71 -13.60
N SER A 2 -3.08 -8.90 -12.56
CA SER A 2 -1.81 -8.45 -12.01
C SER A 2 -1.06 -9.61 -11.33
N GLN A 3 0.25 -9.44 -11.14
CA GLN A 3 1.07 -10.41 -10.40
C GLN A 3 0.59 -10.56 -8.95
N ILE A 4 0.16 -9.44 -8.35
CA ILE A 4 -0.39 -9.45 -7.00
C ILE A 4 -1.68 -10.26 -6.94
N SER A 5 -2.60 -10.08 -7.89
CA SER A 5 -3.85 -10.85 -7.94
C SER A 5 -3.61 -12.34 -8.11
N ALA A 6 -2.65 -12.71 -8.95
CA ALA A 6 -2.26 -14.11 -9.14
C ALA A 6 -1.68 -14.71 -7.86
N ARG A 7 -0.81 -13.96 -7.17
CA ARG A 7 -0.21 -14.37 -5.91
C ARG A 7 -1.25 -14.53 -4.81
N ILE A 8 -2.21 -13.62 -4.72
CA ILE A 8 -3.32 -13.71 -3.77
C ILE A 8 -4.09 -15.01 -3.94
N THR A 9 -4.39 -15.38 -5.18
CA THR A 9 -5.12 -16.62 -5.48
C THR A 9 -4.33 -17.85 -5.01
N GLU A 10 -3.04 -17.89 -5.25
CA GLU A 10 -2.19 -19.00 -4.79
C GLU A 10 -2.05 -19.03 -3.27
N ASP A 11 -1.87 -17.89 -2.64
CA ASP A 11 -1.77 -17.78 -1.18
C ASP A 11 -3.06 -18.19 -0.49
N MET A 12 -4.22 -17.92 -1.10
CA MET A 12 -5.50 -18.38 -0.61
C MET A 12 -5.57 -19.91 -0.58
N LYS A 13 -5.14 -20.57 -1.65
CA LYS A 13 -5.08 -22.02 -1.70
C LYS A 13 -4.12 -22.59 -0.66
N THR A 14 -2.96 -21.98 -0.51
CA THR A 14 -1.95 -22.38 0.48
C THR A 14 -2.51 -22.27 1.90
N ALA A 15 -3.16 -21.16 2.24
CA ALA A 15 -3.78 -20.94 3.53
C ALA A 15 -4.89 -21.96 3.82
N MET A 16 -5.69 -22.30 2.81
CA MET A 16 -6.72 -23.35 2.92
C MET A 16 -6.11 -24.71 3.25
N ARG A 17 -5.07 -25.09 2.55
CA ARG A 17 -4.37 -26.39 2.78
C ARG A 17 -3.72 -26.43 4.16
N ALA A 18 -3.14 -25.33 4.60
CA ALA A 18 -2.48 -25.21 5.89
C ALA A 18 -3.46 -25.03 7.05
N LYS A 19 -4.76 -24.83 6.75
CA LYS A 19 -5.80 -24.49 7.74
C LYS A 19 -5.44 -23.24 8.54
N ASP A 20 -4.73 -22.30 7.91
CA ASP A 20 -4.37 -21.01 8.49
C ASP A 20 -5.55 -20.05 8.34
N THR A 21 -6.38 -20.00 9.38
CA THR A 21 -7.63 -19.24 9.38
C THR A 21 -7.39 -17.74 9.26
N VAL A 22 -6.37 -17.21 9.96
CA VAL A 22 -6.03 -15.77 9.91
C VAL A 22 -5.62 -15.38 8.51
N ALA A 23 -4.65 -16.09 7.93
CA ALA A 23 -4.17 -15.82 6.58
C ALA A 23 -5.29 -15.94 5.55
N LEU A 24 -6.11 -16.99 5.66
CA LEU A 24 -7.22 -17.21 4.73
C LEU A 24 -8.24 -16.08 4.75
N ASN A 25 -8.64 -15.61 5.93
CA ASN A 25 -9.61 -14.53 6.07
C ASN A 25 -9.07 -13.22 5.53
N VAL A 26 -7.81 -12.91 5.80
CA VAL A 26 -7.16 -11.68 5.31
C VAL A 26 -7.02 -11.70 3.79
N VAL A 27 -6.57 -12.81 3.24
CA VAL A 27 -6.37 -12.95 1.78
C VAL A 27 -7.71 -12.87 1.04
N ARG A 28 -8.76 -13.47 1.59
CA ARG A 28 -10.12 -13.34 1.04
C ARG A 28 -10.62 -11.90 1.06
N ALA A 29 -10.43 -11.22 2.18
CA ALA A 29 -10.81 -9.82 2.30
C ALA A 29 -10.05 -8.93 1.31
N LEU A 30 -8.75 -9.17 1.14
CA LEU A 30 -7.92 -8.45 0.18
C LEU A 30 -8.39 -8.70 -1.26
N LYS A 31 -8.67 -9.94 -1.60
CA LYS A 31 -9.20 -10.30 -2.92
C LYS A 31 -10.50 -9.58 -3.22
N SER A 32 -11.41 -9.52 -2.26
CA SER A 32 -12.67 -8.78 -2.39
C SER A 32 -12.44 -7.28 -2.55
N ALA A 33 -11.53 -6.70 -1.76
CA ALA A 33 -11.21 -5.28 -1.84
C ALA A 33 -10.63 -4.90 -3.21
N ILE A 34 -9.75 -5.73 -3.75
CA ILE A 34 -9.18 -5.54 -5.09
C ILE A 34 -10.26 -5.63 -6.16
N LYS A 35 -11.16 -6.60 -6.06
CA LYS A 35 -12.26 -6.74 -7.01
C LYS A 35 -13.20 -5.53 -6.98
N TYR A 36 -13.55 -5.03 -5.80
CA TYR A 36 -14.35 -3.83 -5.66
C TYR A 36 -13.68 -2.62 -6.30
N ALA A 37 -12.41 -2.41 -6.01
CA ALA A 37 -11.64 -1.30 -6.58
C ALA A 37 -11.54 -1.41 -8.11
N ALA A 38 -11.37 -2.62 -8.64
CA ALA A 38 -11.32 -2.86 -10.08
C ALA A 38 -12.64 -2.50 -10.75
N ILE A 39 -13.75 -2.91 -10.18
CA ILE A 39 -15.09 -2.60 -10.70
C ILE A 39 -15.34 -1.09 -10.65
N GLU A 40 -15.01 -0.45 -9.54
CA GLU A 40 -15.20 0.99 -9.37
C GLU A 40 -14.39 1.80 -10.39
N LYS A 41 -13.16 1.40 -10.65
CA LYS A 41 -12.24 2.14 -11.51
C LYS A 41 -12.37 1.79 -13.00
N HIS A 42 -12.57 0.53 -13.32
CA HIS A 42 -12.50 0.00 -14.69
C HIS A 42 -13.79 -0.69 -15.18
N GLY A 43 -14.82 -0.75 -14.34
CA GLY A 43 -16.09 -1.41 -14.70
C GLY A 43 -16.11 -2.90 -14.38
N ALA A 44 -17.24 -3.55 -14.69
CA ALA A 44 -17.53 -4.93 -14.24
C ALA A 44 -16.47 -5.97 -14.66
N ASP A 45 -15.88 -5.81 -15.84
CA ASP A 45 -14.87 -6.73 -16.37
C ASP A 45 -13.44 -6.21 -16.21
N GLY A 46 -13.29 -5.10 -15.47
CA GLY A 46 -12.01 -4.46 -15.27
C GLY A 46 -11.10 -5.22 -14.30
N ASP A 47 -9.81 -4.98 -14.45
CA ASP A 47 -8.79 -5.52 -13.55
C ASP A 47 -7.84 -4.40 -13.13
N LEU A 48 -7.21 -4.53 -11.98
CA LEU A 48 -6.20 -3.59 -11.51
C LEU A 48 -4.82 -4.03 -11.98
N ASP A 49 -3.97 -3.07 -12.31
CA ASP A 49 -2.54 -3.35 -12.47
C ASP A 49 -1.88 -3.47 -11.09
N ASP A 50 -0.59 -3.83 -11.07
CA ASP A 50 0.12 -4.03 -9.79
C ASP A 50 0.22 -2.75 -8.97
N ALA A 51 0.42 -1.58 -9.60
CA ALA A 51 0.48 -0.31 -8.89
C ALA A 51 -0.86 0.02 -8.21
N GLU A 52 -1.97 -0.19 -8.91
CA GLU A 52 -3.31 0.01 -8.38
C GLU A 52 -3.63 -0.98 -7.27
N ALA A 53 -3.23 -2.23 -7.42
CA ALA A 53 -3.41 -3.26 -6.40
C ALA A 53 -2.63 -2.93 -5.12
N LEU A 54 -1.42 -2.37 -5.23
CA LEU A 54 -0.64 -1.92 -4.06
C LEU A 54 -1.33 -0.81 -3.28
N VAL A 55 -2.02 0.09 -3.96
CA VAL A 55 -2.82 1.13 -3.28
C VAL A 55 -3.90 0.48 -2.41
N VAL A 56 -4.56 -0.56 -2.91
CA VAL A 56 -5.56 -1.30 -2.14
C VAL A 56 -4.93 -2.00 -0.94
N VAL A 57 -3.79 -2.65 -1.13
CA VAL A 57 -3.06 -3.30 -0.02
C VAL A 57 -2.73 -2.30 1.08
N ARG A 58 -2.18 -1.15 0.73
CA ARG A 58 -1.84 -0.09 1.70
C ARG A 58 -3.06 0.44 2.42
N ARG A 59 -4.18 0.58 1.74
CA ARG A 59 -5.45 1.00 2.34
C ARG A 59 -5.94 -0.01 3.37
N GLU A 60 -5.88 -1.28 3.05
CA GLU A 60 -6.28 -2.35 3.97
C GLU A 60 -5.38 -2.41 5.20
N ILE A 61 -4.08 -2.19 5.03
CA ILE A 61 -3.13 -2.08 6.14
C ILE A 61 -3.49 -0.89 7.04
N LYS A 62 -3.74 0.27 6.45
CA LYS A 62 -4.05 1.49 7.21
C LYS A 62 -5.33 1.33 8.03
N LYS A 63 -6.37 0.74 7.48
CA LYS A 63 -7.61 0.47 8.22
C LYS A 63 -7.34 -0.36 9.49
N ARG A 64 -6.48 -1.37 9.37
CA ARG A 64 -6.11 -2.22 10.51
C ARG A 64 -5.22 -1.50 11.51
N GLN A 65 -4.31 -0.66 11.05
CA GLN A 65 -3.48 0.17 11.94
C GLN A 65 -4.34 1.14 12.75
N ASP A 66 -5.36 1.74 12.14
CA ASP A 66 -6.32 2.60 12.85
C ASP A 66 -7.09 1.80 13.90
N SER A 67 -7.52 0.59 13.57
CA SER A 67 -8.17 -0.32 14.53
C SER A 67 -7.25 -0.72 15.67
N ILE A 68 -5.99 -1.01 15.38
CA ILE A 68 -4.96 -1.34 16.39
C ILE A 68 -4.83 -0.21 17.40
N SER A 69 -4.71 1.03 16.91
CA SER A 69 -4.60 2.21 17.77
C SER A 69 -5.82 2.37 18.69
N GLN A 70 -7.02 2.14 18.15
CA GLN A 70 -8.26 2.23 18.91
C GLN A 70 -8.34 1.12 19.98
N TYR A 71 -8.00 -0.11 19.63
CA TYR A 71 -8.03 -1.24 20.57
C TYR A 71 -6.99 -1.08 21.67
N GLU A 72 -5.78 -0.65 21.35
CA GLU A 72 -4.74 -0.37 22.34
C GLU A 72 -5.16 0.75 23.29
N GLY A 73 -5.76 1.82 22.76
CA GLY A 73 -6.29 2.91 23.58
C GLY A 73 -7.40 2.49 24.51
N ALA A 74 -8.17 1.44 24.15
CA ALA A 74 -9.25 0.89 24.97
C ALA A 74 -8.78 -0.26 25.89
N GLY A 75 -7.48 -0.58 25.90
CA GLY A 75 -6.95 -1.67 26.70
C GLY A 75 -7.27 -3.08 26.16
N ARG A 76 -7.73 -3.18 24.92
CA ARG A 76 -8.10 -4.44 24.27
C ARG A 76 -6.93 -4.98 23.45
N THR A 77 -5.88 -5.40 24.14
CA THR A 77 -4.67 -5.95 23.51
C THR A 77 -4.94 -7.24 22.73
N ASP A 78 -5.92 -8.03 23.15
CA ASP A 78 -6.35 -9.24 22.46
C ASP A 78 -6.83 -8.94 21.03
N LEU A 79 -7.67 -7.91 20.87
CA LEU A 79 -8.18 -7.49 19.57
C LEU A 79 -7.10 -6.78 18.75
N ALA A 80 -6.26 -5.97 19.40
CA ALA A 80 -5.12 -5.33 18.72
C ALA A 80 -4.15 -6.37 18.15
N ASP A 81 -3.84 -7.42 18.89
CA ASP A 81 -2.94 -8.49 18.44
C ASP A 81 -3.49 -9.25 17.24
N ASN A 82 -4.80 -9.47 17.17
CA ASN A 82 -5.43 -10.07 16.00
C ASN A 82 -5.26 -9.19 14.76
N GLU A 83 -5.48 -7.88 14.88
CA GLU A 83 -5.28 -6.93 13.79
C GLU A 83 -3.81 -6.85 13.36
N LYS A 84 -2.88 -6.92 14.30
CA LYS A 84 -1.43 -6.95 14.00
C LYS A 84 -1.05 -8.21 13.20
N ALA A 85 -1.63 -9.35 13.51
CA ALA A 85 -1.42 -10.59 12.76
C ALA A 85 -1.93 -10.45 11.32
N GLU A 86 -3.06 -9.78 11.11
CA GLU A 86 -3.61 -9.51 9.79
C GLU A 86 -2.72 -8.55 8.99
N VAL A 87 -2.21 -7.49 9.63
CA VAL A 87 -1.26 -6.56 9.00
C VAL A 87 -0.01 -7.31 8.52
N ALA A 88 0.52 -8.22 9.33
CA ALA A 88 1.69 -9.01 8.95
C ALA A 88 1.46 -9.83 7.67
N VAL A 89 0.27 -10.36 7.47
CA VAL A 89 -0.10 -11.06 6.22
C VAL A 89 -0.12 -10.10 5.03
N LEU A 90 -0.73 -8.92 5.20
CA LEU A 90 -0.84 -7.91 4.13
C LEU A 90 0.51 -7.32 3.73
N GLU A 91 1.41 -7.11 4.68
CA GLU A 91 2.74 -6.55 4.42
C GLU A 91 3.57 -7.42 3.47
N LYS A 92 3.31 -8.71 3.40
CA LYS A 92 4.00 -9.61 2.47
C LYS A 92 3.76 -9.28 1.00
N TYR A 93 2.69 -8.54 0.70
CA TYR A 93 2.37 -8.11 -0.68
C TYR A 93 3.06 -6.80 -1.04
N LEU A 94 3.62 -6.07 -0.09
CA LEU A 94 4.34 -4.84 -0.38
C LEU A 94 5.75 -5.15 -0.88
N PRO A 95 6.26 -4.38 -1.86
CA PRO A 95 7.66 -4.50 -2.25
C PRO A 95 8.57 -4.07 -1.09
N ALA A 96 9.84 -4.46 -1.16
CA ALA A 96 10.83 -4.05 -0.17
C ALA A 96 10.82 -2.52 -0.02
N ALA A 97 10.71 -2.04 1.22
CA ALA A 97 10.64 -0.60 1.49
C ALA A 97 11.92 0.11 1.03
N MET A 98 11.75 1.28 0.42
CA MET A 98 12.85 2.15 0.04
C MET A 98 13.45 2.77 1.29
N SER A 99 14.77 2.88 1.36
CA SER A 99 15.44 3.57 2.46
C SER A 99 15.12 5.07 2.42
N GLU A 100 15.20 5.74 3.56
CA GLU A 100 15.00 7.18 3.62
C GLU A 100 15.99 7.94 2.72
N ALA A 101 17.25 7.51 2.71
CA ALA A 101 18.27 8.10 1.85
C ALA A 101 17.93 7.98 0.36
N ASP A 102 17.46 6.81 -0.06
CA ASP A 102 17.06 6.58 -1.46
C ASP A 102 15.85 7.39 -1.83
N LEU A 103 14.88 7.52 -0.93
CA LEU A 103 13.68 8.35 -1.15
C LEU A 103 14.05 9.83 -1.29
N ILE A 104 14.93 10.34 -0.43
CA ILE A 104 15.43 11.71 -0.48
C ILE A 104 16.09 11.99 -1.83
N LYS A 105 16.96 11.11 -2.26
CA LYS A 105 17.65 11.25 -3.55
C LYS A 105 16.64 11.26 -4.71
N LEU A 106 15.68 10.37 -4.68
CA LEU A 106 14.65 10.27 -5.72
C LEU A 106 13.82 11.56 -5.80
N VAL A 107 13.46 12.13 -4.64
CA VAL A 107 12.72 13.39 -4.56
C VAL A 107 13.55 14.55 -5.08
N GLU A 108 14.80 14.66 -4.67
CA GLU A 108 15.72 15.70 -5.12
C GLU A 108 15.95 15.65 -6.64
N ASP A 109 16.17 14.45 -7.18
CA ASP A 109 16.33 14.24 -8.62
C ASP A 109 15.07 14.64 -9.39
N ALA A 110 13.90 14.30 -8.87
CA ALA A 110 12.61 14.64 -9.48
C ALA A 110 12.37 16.17 -9.49
N ILE A 111 12.72 16.85 -8.41
CA ILE A 111 12.62 18.32 -8.32
C ILE A 111 13.55 18.99 -9.33
N ALA A 112 14.79 18.53 -9.41
CA ALA A 112 15.76 19.04 -10.36
C ALA A 112 15.31 18.83 -11.80
N GLU A 113 14.77 17.67 -12.11
CA GLU A 113 14.35 17.29 -13.46
C GLU A 113 13.11 18.03 -13.92
N THR A 114 12.14 18.25 -13.00
CA THR A 114 10.91 18.99 -13.31
C THR A 114 11.08 20.51 -13.24
N GLY A 115 12.17 20.99 -12.64
CA GLY A 115 12.39 22.41 -12.40
C GLY A 115 11.43 23.00 -11.37
N ALA A 116 10.85 22.18 -10.50
CA ALA A 116 9.91 22.61 -9.48
C ALA A 116 10.54 23.58 -8.48
N ALA A 117 9.85 24.66 -8.18
CA ALA A 117 10.33 25.72 -7.28
C ALA A 117 9.36 26.00 -6.12
N SER A 118 8.10 25.63 -6.27
CA SER A 118 7.07 25.94 -5.28
C SER A 118 6.08 24.77 -5.12
N LYS A 119 5.24 24.86 -4.10
CA LYS A 119 4.19 23.86 -3.85
C LYS A 119 3.18 23.72 -4.98
N LYS A 120 3.10 24.70 -5.87
CA LYS A 120 2.26 24.59 -7.08
C LYS A 120 2.72 23.48 -8.01
N ASP A 121 4.00 23.14 -7.96
CA ASP A 121 4.60 22.08 -8.78
C ASP A 121 4.58 20.72 -8.12
N MET A 122 4.03 20.64 -6.90
CA MET A 122 4.02 19.42 -6.09
C MET A 122 3.40 18.22 -6.81
N GLY A 123 2.32 18.43 -7.56
CA GLY A 123 1.65 17.37 -8.31
C GLY A 123 2.57 16.69 -9.33
N LYS A 124 3.36 17.46 -10.05
CA LYS A 124 4.33 16.95 -11.04
C LYS A 124 5.43 16.13 -10.38
N VAL A 125 5.98 16.66 -9.28
CA VAL A 125 7.04 15.97 -8.53
C VAL A 125 6.52 14.69 -7.93
N MET A 126 5.34 14.73 -7.30
CA MET A 126 4.69 13.55 -6.71
C MET A 126 4.50 12.45 -7.74
N LYS A 127 3.97 12.79 -8.90
CA LYS A 127 3.73 11.83 -9.98
C LYS A 127 5.02 11.15 -10.41
N LEU A 128 6.07 11.92 -10.63
CA LEU A 128 7.36 11.39 -11.06
C LEU A 128 8.00 10.48 -10.01
N VAL A 129 7.93 10.88 -8.73
CA VAL A 129 8.47 10.07 -7.62
C VAL A 129 7.65 8.79 -7.46
N GLN A 130 6.33 8.85 -7.57
CA GLN A 130 5.48 7.66 -7.50
C GLN A 130 5.83 6.66 -8.59
N GLU A 131 6.03 7.11 -9.82
CA GLU A 131 6.43 6.25 -10.94
C GLU A 131 7.80 5.60 -10.69
N ARG A 132 8.77 6.37 -10.23
CA ARG A 132 10.16 5.90 -10.03
C ARG A 132 10.35 5.06 -8.78
N SER A 133 9.54 5.26 -7.75
CA SER A 133 9.62 4.47 -6.52
C SER A 133 9.08 3.05 -6.69
N GLU A 134 8.33 2.79 -7.74
CA GLU A 134 7.78 1.46 -8.06
C GLU A 134 7.03 0.82 -6.89
N GLY A 135 6.28 1.62 -6.15
CA GLY A 135 5.50 1.17 -5.00
C GLY A 135 6.30 0.92 -3.72
N ARG A 136 7.62 1.19 -3.72
CA ARG A 136 8.49 0.97 -2.57
C ARG A 136 8.39 2.04 -1.48
N ALA A 137 7.71 3.13 -1.75
CA ALA A 137 7.42 4.18 -0.77
C ALA A 137 5.94 4.54 -0.84
N ASP A 138 5.31 4.81 0.31
CA ASP A 138 3.92 5.22 0.30
C ASP A 138 3.78 6.71 -0.04
N ASN A 139 2.58 7.09 -0.46
CA ASN A 139 2.31 8.46 -0.89
C ASN A 139 2.49 9.49 0.22
N LYS A 140 2.26 9.11 1.48
CA LYS A 140 2.45 9.99 2.63
C LYS A 140 3.93 10.31 2.84
N ALA A 141 4.79 9.30 2.76
CA ALA A 141 6.24 9.48 2.87
C ALA A 141 6.77 10.38 1.76
N ILE A 142 6.33 10.13 0.52
CA ILE A 142 6.70 10.94 -0.65
C ILE A 142 6.24 12.39 -0.46
N SER A 143 4.98 12.59 -0.09
CA SER A 143 4.39 13.91 0.12
C SER A 143 5.16 14.71 1.20
N THR A 144 5.52 14.07 2.30
CA THR A 144 6.28 14.69 3.38
C THR A 144 7.64 15.17 2.89
N GLU A 145 8.37 14.34 2.16
CA GLU A 145 9.69 14.70 1.64
C GLU A 145 9.62 15.79 0.58
N VAL A 146 8.63 15.74 -0.32
CA VAL A 146 8.43 16.78 -1.34
C VAL A 146 8.08 18.12 -0.69
N SER A 147 7.17 18.11 0.28
CA SER A 147 6.75 19.34 0.99
C SER A 147 7.90 20.03 1.71
N LYS A 148 8.85 19.27 2.26
CA LYS A 148 10.03 19.84 2.94
C LYS A 148 10.92 20.65 2.00
N ARG A 149 10.90 20.36 0.71
CA ARG A 149 11.81 20.92 -0.30
C ARG A 149 11.18 21.97 -1.20
N LEU A 150 9.86 22.05 -1.21
CA LEU A 150 9.14 23.07 -1.99
C LEU A 150 8.60 24.16 -1.05
N SER A 151 8.81 25.39 -1.41
CA SER A 151 8.36 26.55 -0.63
C SER A 151 7.00 27.08 -1.06
#